data_ece09a7febf26baaf0ac3c1f00262e87
#
_entry.id   ece09a7febf26baaf0ac3c1f00262e87
#
_cell.length_a   1.000
_cell.length_b   1.000
_cell.length_c   1.000
_cell.angle_alpha   90.00
_cell.angle_beta   90.00
_cell.angle_gamma   90.00
#
_symmetry.space_group_name_H-M   'P 1'
#
loop_
_entity.id
_entity.type
_entity.pdbx_description
1 polymer ?
#
loop_
_entity_poly.entity_id
_entity_poly.type
_entity_poly.pdbx_seq_one_letter_code
_entity_poly.pdbx_strand_id
1 'polypeptide(L)'
;MKSEFYDKKKRAHIYRSIYTYKIVTLCVILALNFILAGFFFKNVDLYYIYSDSLTPYYTIVGLRLTIFIASIIIDIYILKRTASLEKRLSALAFLDKLTGLPNRYSCDLLIQGYNDSPKLQNLGFILMQLNNLKDINSGSGHKDGNNLIAEFSSILEDVGNDYGYIGRNGGNEFIVLLEDCDNTKIDMFLMDLTKRIHGYNELYVGAPMEVSYSKVLNSLEHMDKITDVLSLGYRRIHEIPQILS
;
A
#
# COMPACT_ATOMS: atom_id res chain seq x y z
N MET A 1 -5.01 9.79 -0.18
CA MET A 1 -4.42 9.55 -1.51
C MET A 1 -3.54 8.28 -1.58
N LYS A 2 -2.69 7.95 -0.58
CA LYS A 2 -1.90 6.69 -0.55
C LYS A 2 -2.70 5.40 -0.71
N SER A 3 -3.96 5.33 -0.27
CA SER A 3 -4.79 4.11 -0.36
C SER A 3 -5.61 4.01 -1.63
N GLU A 4 -5.81 5.10 -2.35
CA GLU A 4 -6.67 5.12 -3.54
C GLU A 4 -5.94 4.71 -4.81
N PHE A 5 -4.67 5.05 -4.94
CA PHE A 5 -3.84 4.68 -6.09
C PHE A 5 -3.46 3.19 -6.08
N TYR A 6 -3.29 2.60 -4.87
CA TYR A 6 -3.03 1.17 -4.74
C TYR A 6 -4.31 0.36 -4.83
N ASP A 7 -4.89 0.41 -6.01
CA ASP A 7 -5.76 -0.61 -6.58
C ASP A 7 -6.94 -1.10 -5.73
N LYS A 8 -7.83 -0.16 -5.36
CA LYS A 8 -9.19 -0.50 -4.96
C LYS A 8 -9.84 -1.50 -5.93
N LYS A 9 -9.53 -1.41 -7.23
CA LYS A 9 -10.16 -2.21 -8.29
C LYS A 9 -9.63 -3.66 -8.32
N LYS A 10 -8.34 -3.89 -8.14
CA LYS A 10 -7.71 -5.23 -8.16
C LYS A 10 -7.88 -5.96 -6.83
N ARG A 11 -7.75 -5.24 -5.70
CA ARG A 11 -8.12 -5.75 -4.36
C ARG A 11 -9.60 -6.12 -4.30
N ALA A 12 -10.49 -5.25 -4.78
CA ALA A 12 -11.92 -5.53 -4.83
C ALA A 12 -12.23 -6.78 -5.66
N HIS A 13 -11.46 -7.07 -6.73
CA HIS A 13 -11.68 -8.26 -7.55
C HIS A 13 -11.23 -9.54 -6.83
N ILE A 14 -10.09 -9.54 -6.16
CA ILE A 14 -9.58 -10.71 -5.39
C ILE A 14 -10.48 -10.98 -4.19
N TYR A 15 -10.83 -9.95 -3.40
CA TYR A 15 -11.77 -10.10 -2.29
C TYR A 15 -13.15 -10.54 -2.76
N ARG A 16 -13.64 -9.98 -3.85
CA ARG A 16 -14.93 -10.36 -4.43
C ARG A 16 -14.95 -11.83 -4.86
N SER A 17 -13.87 -12.34 -5.43
CA SER A 17 -13.73 -13.74 -5.81
C SER A 17 -13.73 -14.66 -4.58
N ILE A 18 -12.94 -14.37 -3.55
CA ILE A 18 -12.89 -15.14 -2.30
C ILE A 18 -14.23 -15.07 -1.56
N TYR A 19 -14.84 -13.89 -1.52
CA TYR A 19 -16.14 -13.69 -0.87
C TYR A 19 -17.26 -14.44 -1.60
N THR A 20 -17.26 -14.40 -2.94
CA THR A 20 -18.23 -15.14 -3.76
C THR A 20 -18.08 -16.64 -3.58
N TYR A 21 -16.85 -17.15 -3.57
CA TYR A 21 -16.58 -18.58 -3.32
C TYR A 21 -17.10 -19.03 -1.94
N LYS A 22 -16.86 -18.21 -0.91
CA LYS A 22 -17.34 -18.50 0.46
C LYS A 22 -18.86 -18.43 0.58
N ILE A 23 -19.52 -17.49 -0.06
CA ILE A 23 -20.99 -17.42 -0.08
C ILE A 23 -21.55 -18.65 -0.79
N VAL A 24 -20.98 -19.06 -1.91
CA VAL A 24 -21.42 -20.26 -2.65
C VAL A 24 -21.26 -21.51 -1.79
N THR A 25 -20.13 -21.71 -1.11
CA THR A 25 -19.93 -22.85 -0.19
C THR A 25 -20.92 -22.82 0.97
N LEU A 26 -21.21 -21.66 1.53
CA LEU A 26 -22.19 -21.51 2.61
C LEU A 26 -23.61 -21.84 2.14
N CYS A 27 -23.98 -21.41 0.93
CA CYS A 27 -25.28 -21.75 0.31
C CYS A 27 -25.41 -23.25 0.05
N VAL A 28 -24.33 -23.90 -0.44
CA VAL A 28 -24.30 -25.36 -0.66
C VAL A 28 -24.47 -26.12 0.65
N ILE A 29 -23.77 -25.74 1.71
CA ILE A 29 -23.90 -26.35 3.04
C ILE A 29 -25.31 -26.17 3.59
N LEU A 30 -25.92 -24.98 3.45
CA LEU A 30 -27.31 -24.70 3.83
C LEU A 30 -28.27 -25.60 3.05
N ALA A 31 -28.15 -25.66 1.72
CA ALA A 31 -29.01 -26.48 0.88
C ALA A 31 -28.92 -27.98 1.26
N LEU A 32 -27.70 -28.51 1.49
CA LEU A 32 -27.49 -29.89 1.95
C LEU A 32 -28.16 -30.12 3.33
N ASN A 33 -28.08 -29.15 4.25
CA ASN A 33 -28.75 -29.27 5.54
C ASN A 33 -30.28 -29.27 5.40
N PHE A 34 -30.85 -28.46 4.49
CA PHE A 34 -32.29 -28.48 4.21
C PHE A 34 -32.76 -29.80 3.57
N ILE A 35 -31.99 -30.32 2.60
CA ILE A 35 -32.30 -31.62 1.96
C ILE A 35 -32.27 -32.75 3.00
N LEU A 36 -31.26 -32.79 3.84
CA LEU A 36 -31.15 -33.78 4.90
C LEU A 36 -32.25 -33.63 5.97
N ALA A 37 -32.63 -32.41 6.32
CA ALA A 37 -33.75 -32.15 7.20
C ALA A 37 -35.06 -32.67 6.58
N GLY A 38 -35.34 -32.33 5.31
CA GLY A 38 -36.51 -32.83 4.58
C GLY A 38 -36.59 -34.36 4.49
N PHE A 39 -35.44 -35.02 4.24
CA PHE A 39 -35.36 -36.48 4.26
C PHE A 39 -35.70 -37.06 5.64
N PHE A 40 -35.22 -36.46 6.72
CA PHE A 40 -35.54 -36.86 8.07
C PHE A 40 -37.00 -36.64 8.38
N PHE A 41 -37.60 -35.50 8.05
CA PHE A 41 -39.02 -35.22 8.30
C PHE A 41 -39.92 -36.21 7.56
N LYS A 42 -39.57 -36.58 6.30
CA LYS A 42 -40.32 -37.56 5.52
C LYS A 42 -40.30 -38.95 6.12
N ASN A 43 -39.28 -39.33 6.89
CA ASN A 43 -39.10 -40.64 7.49
C ASN A 43 -39.42 -40.67 8.99
N VAL A 44 -39.96 -39.56 9.55
CA VAL A 44 -40.31 -39.48 10.98
C VAL A 44 -41.36 -40.53 11.35
N ASP A 45 -42.35 -40.81 10.48
CA ASP A 45 -43.38 -41.81 10.73
C ASP A 45 -42.79 -43.23 10.84
N LEU A 46 -41.79 -43.55 10.03
CA LEU A 46 -41.04 -44.85 10.10
C LEU A 46 -40.24 -44.93 11.42
N TYR A 47 -39.73 -43.80 11.91
CA TYR A 47 -38.96 -43.74 13.13
C TYR A 47 -39.85 -43.89 14.37
N TYR A 48 -41.08 -43.32 14.35
CA TYR A 48 -42.09 -43.49 15.40
C TYR A 48 -42.55 -44.93 15.58
N ILE A 49 -42.55 -45.69 14.49
CA ILE A 49 -42.94 -47.13 14.52
C ILE A 49 -41.88 -47.99 15.22
N TYR A 50 -40.59 -47.55 15.22
CA TYR A 50 -39.47 -48.33 15.76
C TYR A 50 -38.90 -47.84 17.09
N SER A 51 -39.30 -46.67 17.59
CA SER A 51 -38.70 -46.08 18.79
C SER A 51 -39.76 -45.32 19.65
N ASP A 52 -39.90 -45.77 20.88
CA ASP A 52 -40.81 -45.16 21.89
C ASP A 52 -40.36 -43.77 22.37
N SER A 53 -39.27 -43.20 21.87
CA SER A 53 -38.76 -41.89 22.30
C SER A 53 -38.23 -41.02 21.15
N LEU A 54 -38.51 -39.72 21.18
CA LEU A 54 -37.99 -38.70 20.29
C LEU A 54 -36.54 -38.26 20.59
N THR A 55 -35.95 -38.78 21.64
CA THR A 55 -34.63 -38.40 22.15
C THR A 55 -33.53 -38.53 21.09
N PRO A 56 -33.39 -39.60 20.31
CA PRO A 56 -32.36 -39.71 19.29
C PRO A 56 -32.55 -38.71 18.11
N TYR A 57 -33.79 -38.35 17.80
CA TYR A 57 -34.08 -37.33 16.80
C TYR A 57 -33.51 -35.97 17.21
N TYR A 58 -33.82 -35.50 18.42
CA TYR A 58 -33.33 -34.21 18.95
C TYR A 58 -31.81 -34.20 19.12
N THR A 59 -31.17 -35.31 19.45
CA THR A 59 -29.71 -35.42 19.54
C THR A 59 -29.04 -35.27 18.20
N ILE A 60 -29.59 -35.86 17.13
CA ILE A 60 -29.07 -35.73 15.76
C ILE A 60 -29.26 -34.30 15.26
N VAL A 61 -30.42 -33.68 15.47
CA VAL A 61 -30.67 -32.28 15.10
C VAL A 61 -29.73 -31.33 15.84
N GLY A 62 -29.54 -31.53 17.13
CA GLY A 62 -28.62 -30.77 17.97
C GLY A 62 -27.17 -30.88 17.49
N LEU A 63 -26.69 -32.09 17.19
CA LEU A 63 -25.36 -32.34 16.68
C LEU A 63 -25.13 -31.64 15.33
N ARG A 64 -26.11 -31.64 14.45
CA ARG A 64 -26.03 -30.95 13.15
C ARG A 64 -25.98 -29.44 13.29
N LEU A 65 -26.78 -28.87 14.18
CA LEU A 65 -26.74 -27.45 14.50
C LEU A 65 -25.38 -27.01 15.06
N THR A 66 -24.80 -27.80 15.97
CA THR A 66 -23.47 -27.51 16.52
C THR A 66 -22.38 -27.55 15.47
N ILE A 67 -22.39 -28.55 14.55
CA ILE A 67 -21.44 -28.63 13.43
C ILE A 67 -21.61 -27.44 12.49
N PHE A 68 -22.85 -27.03 12.21
CA PHE A 68 -23.12 -25.89 11.34
C PHE A 68 -22.62 -24.59 11.97
N ILE A 69 -22.89 -24.35 13.24
CA ILE A 69 -22.39 -23.17 13.97
C ILE A 69 -20.84 -23.17 14.01
N ALA A 70 -20.22 -24.32 14.30
CA ALA A 70 -18.78 -24.46 14.28
C ALA A 70 -18.17 -24.13 12.90
N SER A 71 -18.80 -24.59 11.83
CA SER A 71 -18.39 -24.25 10.45
C SER A 71 -18.42 -22.74 10.19
N ILE A 72 -19.48 -22.04 10.61
CA ILE A 72 -19.58 -20.58 10.46
C ILE A 72 -18.46 -19.87 11.25
N ILE A 73 -18.19 -20.29 12.47
CA ILE A 73 -17.12 -19.69 13.29
C ILE A 73 -15.76 -19.88 12.64
N ILE A 74 -15.48 -21.08 12.12
CA ILE A 74 -14.23 -21.38 11.41
C ILE A 74 -14.11 -20.51 10.15
N ASP A 75 -15.18 -20.35 9.37
CA ASP A 75 -15.17 -19.51 8.18
C ASP A 75 -14.91 -18.03 8.49
N ILE A 76 -15.53 -17.50 9.53
CA ILE A 76 -15.28 -16.13 10.01
C ILE A 76 -13.81 -15.97 10.44
N TYR A 77 -13.26 -16.94 11.15
CA TYR A 77 -11.86 -16.93 11.58
C TYR A 77 -10.90 -16.94 10.38
N ILE A 78 -11.13 -17.82 9.40
CA ILE A 78 -10.32 -17.92 8.18
C ILE A 78 -10.37 -16.60 7.39
N LEU A 79 -11.57 -16.01 7.22
CA LEU A 79 -11.74 -14.74 6.52
C LEU A 79 -10.95 -13.60 7.20
N LYS A 80 -11.05 -13.47 8.52
CA LYS A 80 -10.28 -12.46 9.27
C LYS A 80 -8.78 -12.66 9.14
N ARG A 81 -8.31 -13.89 9.23
CA ARG A 81 -6.87 -14.21 9.11
C ARG A 81 -6.34 -13.93 7.70
N THR A 82 -7.09 -14.31 6.66
CA THR A 82 -6.72 -14.06 5.26
C THR A 82 -6.64 -12.57 4.97
N ALA A 83 -7.62 -11.78 5.44
CA ALA A 83 -7.60 -10.32 5.30
C ALA A 83 -6.39 -9.66 5.99
N SER A 84 -6.02 -10.15 7.18
CA SER A 84 -4.83 -9.66 7.89
C SER A 84 -3.52 -10.01 7.17
N LEU A 85 -3.42 -11.23 6.64
CA LEU A 85 -2.25 -11.67 5.86
C LEU A 85 -2.10 -10.88 4.57
N GLU A 86 -3.18 -10.63 3.85
CA GLU A 86 -3.15 -9.82 2.63
C GLU A 86 -2.69 -8.38 2.90
N LYS A 87 -3.19 -7.76 3.98
CA LYS A 87 -2.74 -6.42 4.37
C LYS A 87 -1.23 -6.38 4.63
N ARG A 88 -0.69 -7.41 5.32
CA ARG A 88 0.76 -7.55 5.57
C ARG A 88 1.54 -7.79 4.28
N LEU A 89 1.07 -8.68 3.41
CA LEU A 89 1.72 -8.96 2.14
C LEU A 89 1.72 -7.73 1.21
N SER A 90 0.62 -6.98 1.16
CA SER A 90 0.54 -5.73 0.42
C SER A 90 1.52 -4.69 0.96
N ALA A 91 1.61 -4.51 2.27
CA ALA A 91 2.59 -3.59 2.86
C ALA A 91 4.03 -4.01 2.52
N LEU A 92 4.35 -5.31 2.61
CA LEU A 92 5.69 -5.82 2.27
C LEU A 92 6.02 -5.69 0.78
N ALA A 93 5.02 -5.78 -0.11
CA ALA A 93 5.21 -5.68 -1.55
C ALA A 93 5.37 -4.24 -2.04
N PHE A 94 4.68 -3.28 -1.40
CA PHE A 94 4.54 -1.92 -1.93
C PHE A 94 5.22 -0.83 -1.09
N LEU A 95 5.57 -1.12 0.15
CA LEU A 95 6.21 -0.14 1.03
C LEU A 95 7.68 -0.49 1.30
N ASP A 96 8.49 0.54 1.45
CA ASP A 96 9.86 0.42 1.93
C ASP A 96 9.85 0.14 3.44
N LYS A 97 10.57 -0.89 3.87
CA LYS A 97 10.54 -1.35 5.27
C LYS A 97 11.16 -0.36 6.27
N LEU A 98 12.09 0.45 5.81
CA LEU A 98 12.79 1.40 6.66
C LEU A 98 11.98 2.68 6.84
N THR A 99 11.35 3.14 5.77
CA THR A 99 10.74 4.47 5.72
C THR A 99 9.22 4.46 5.77
N GLY A 100 8.59 3.33 5.44
CA GLY A 100 7.14 3.26 5.28
C GLY A 100 6.61 3.93 4.01
N LEU A 101 7.45 4.65 3.27
CA LEU A 101 7.09 5.23 1.98
C LEU A 101 6.87 4.13 0.92
N PRO A 102 6.14 4.42 -0.16
CA PRO A 102 6.15 3.60 -1.35
C PRO A 102 7.56 3.23 -1.78
N ASN A 103 7.79 1.93 -1.99
CA ASN A 103 9.10 1.42 -2.41
C ASN A 103 9.34 1.60 -3.91
N ARG A 104 10.52 1.21 -4.40
CA ARG A 104 10.91 1.31 -5.81
C ARG A 104 9.88 0.66 -6.75
N TYR A 105 9.40 -0.53 -6.40
CA TYR A 105 8.39 -1.22 -7.22
C TYR A 105 7.10 -0.39 -7.34
N SER A 106 6.68 0.25 -6.27
CA SER A 106 5.53 1.14 -6.25
C SER A 106 5.77 2.41 -7.09
N CYS A 107 6.97 2.96 -7.02
CA CYS A 107 7.38 4.09 -7.85
C CYS A 107 7.30 3.72 -9.34
N ASP A 108 7.87 2.58 -9.73
CA ASP A 108 7.87 2.10 -11.11
C ASP A 108 6.44 1.87 -11.64
N LEU A 109 5.55 1.27 -10.84
CA LEU A 109 4.14 1.08 -11.21
C LEU A 109 3.40 2.40 -11.42
N LEU A 110 3.65 3.38 -10.56
CA LEU A 110 3.02 4.69 -10.70
C LEU A 110 3.53 5.41 -11.95
N ILE A 111 4.83 5.41 -12.16
CA ILE A 111 5.48 6.01 -13.33
C ILE A 111 4.90 5.41 -14.62
N GLN A 112 4.76 4.08 -14.69
CA GLN A 112 4.14 3.42 -15.85
C GLN A 112 2.71 3.89 -16.12
N GLY A 113 1.98 4.30 -15.09
CA GLY A 113 0.61 4.83 -15.22
C GLY A 113 0.52 6.18 -15.92
N TYR A 114 1.64 6.89 -16.11
CA TYR A 114 1.70 8.14 -16.89
C TYR A 114 1.98 7.93 -18.37
N ASN A 115 2.34 6.71 -18.80
CA ASN A 115 2.43 6.40 -20.22
C ASN A 115 1.04 6.58 -20.85
N ASP A 116 0.99 7.34 -21.94
CA ASP A 116 -0.25 7.65 -22.67
C ASP A 116 -1.32 8.40 -21.84
N SER A 117 -0.95 8.97 -20.69
CA SER A 117 -1.87 9.71 -19.83
C SER A 117 -1.82 11.22 -20.13
N PRO A 118 -2.97 11.89 -20.29
CA PRO A 118 -3.00 13.35 -20.45
C PRO A 118 -2.41 14.10 -19.25
N LYS A 119 -2.33 13.47 -18.08
CA LYS A 119 -1.73 14.03 -16.87
C LYS A 119 -0.23 14.26 -17.00
N LEU A 120 0.44 13.58 -17.94
CA LEU A 120 1.86 13.77 -18.21
C LEU A 120 2.20 15.21 -18.60
N GLN A 121 1.30 15.89 -19.31
CA GLN A 121 1.55 17.27 -19.77
C GLN A 121 1.82 18.25 -18.64
N ASN A 122 1.10 18.13 -17.53
CA ASN A 122 1.23 19.00 -16.35
C ASN A 122 1.87 18.27 -15.17
N LEU A 123 2.77 17.33 -15.43
CA LEU A 123 3.47 16.60 -14.39
C LEU A 123 4.73 17.34 -13.94
N GLY A 124 4.86 17.56 -12.62
CA GLY A 124 6.11 17.91 -11.97
C GLY A 124 6.81 16.66 -11.47
N PHE A 125 8.06 16.46 -11.81
CA PHE A 125 8.93 15.41 -11.32
C PHE A 125 10.07 16.01 -10.52
N ILE A 126 10.32 15.49 -9.31
CA ILE A 126 11.47 15.88 -8.50
C ILE A 126 12.19 14.59 -8.07
N LEU A 127 13.49 14.56 -8.37
CA LEU A 127 14.41 13.55 -7.85
C LEU A 127 15.22 14.15 -6.73
N MET A 128 15.34 13.46 -5.60
CA MET A 128 16.08 13.90 -4.42
C MET A 128 17.08 12.84 -3.97
N GLN A 129 18.22 13.27 -3.47
CA GLN A 129 19.27 12.40 -2.94
C GLN A 129 19.82 12.94 -1.62
N LEU A 130 19.97 12.06 -0.61
CA LEU A 130 20.75 12.34 0.61
C LEU A 130 22.24 12.19 0.30
N ASN A 131 22.98 13.31 0.31
CA ASN A 131 24.38 13.33 -0.15
C ASN A 131 25.34 12.70 0.85
N ASN A 132 25.20 13.02 2.14
CA ASN A 132 26.13 12.65 3.21
C ASN A 132 25.89 11.25 3.82
N LEU A 133 24.98 10.45 3.25
CA LEU A 133 24.64 9.13 3.77
C LEU A 133 25.84 8.17 3.80
N LYS A 134 26.74 8.25 2.79
CA LYS A 134 27.93 7.42 2.71
C LYS A 134 28.93 7.75 3.82
N ASP A 135 29.10 9.02 4.10
CA ASP A 135 30.04 9.50 5.12
C ASP A 135 29.55 9.14 6.53
N ILE A 136 28.24 9.30 6.77
CA ILE A 136 27.61 8.89 8.03
C ILE A 136 27.75 7.37 8.24
N ASN A 137 27.44 6.57 7.20
CA ASN A 137 27.61 5.11 7.29
C ASN A 137 29.04 4.69 7.59
N SER A 138 30.04 5.41 7.06
CA SER A 138 31.46 5.11 7.26
C SER A 138 31.95 5.59 8.61
N GLY A 139 31.45 6.71 9.13
CA GLY A 139 31.87 7.31 10.41
C GLY A 139 31.12 6.78 11.63
N SER A 140 29.78 6.73 11.54
CA SER A 140 28.90 6.42 12.68
C SER A 140 28.17 5.08 12.53
N GLY A 141 28.30 4.43 11.36
CA GLY A 141 27.73 3.13 11.07
C GLY A 141 26.33 3.17 10.44
N HIS A 142 25.90 2.02 9.90
CA HIS A 142 24.64 1.89 9.14
C HIS A 142 23.37 2.22 9.94
N LYS A 143 23.43 2.15 11.27
CA LYS A 143 22.29 2.49 12.12
C LYS A 143 21.97 3.98 12.02
N ASP A 144 22.98 4.83 12.05
CA ASP A 144 22.80 6.29 12.00
C ASP A 144 22.41 6.75 10.60
N GLY A 145 22.95 6.12 9.56
CA GLY A 145 22.49 6.35 8.20
C GLY A 145 21.02 5.92 7.97
N ASN A 146 20.60 4.80 8.56
CA ASN A 146 19.20 4.38 8.52
C ASN A 146 18.28 5.35 9.27
N ASN A 147 18.72 5.89 10.41
CA ASN A 147 17.98 6.91 11.15
C ASN A 147 17.80 8.18 10.30
N LEU A 148 18.89 8.66 9.65
CA LEU A 148 18.81 9.82 8.77
C LEU A 148 17.82 9.61 7.61
N ILE A 149 17.84 8.44 6.97
CA ILE A 149 16.88 8.09 5.92
C ILE A 149 15.45 8.10 6.46
N ALA A 150 15.21 7.54 7.64
CA ALA A 150 13.88 7.49 8.26
C ALA A 150 13.36 8.88 8.60
N GLU A 151 14.21 9.73 9.21
CA GLU A 151 13.86 11.13 9.54
C GLU A 151 13.56 11.96 8.30
N PHE A 152 14.42 11.90 7.27
CA PHE A 152 14.16 12.57 6.00
C PHE A 152 12.84 12.09 5.37
N SER A 153 12.59 10.80 5.41
CA SER A 153 11.35 10.21 4.86
C SER A 153 10.11 10.72 5.59
N SER A 154 10.18 10.87 6.92
CA SER A 154 9.09 11.42 7.73
C SER A 154 8.81 12.88 7.36
N ILE A 155 9.86 13.70 7.26
CA ILE A 155 9.73 15.10 6.83
C ILE A 155 9.14 15.19 5.41
N LEU A 156 9.66 14.38 4.49
CA LEU A 156 9.21 14.36 3.11
C LEU A 156 7.75 13.89 2.99
N GLU A 157 7.33 12.93 3.84
CA GLU A 157 5.95 12.46 3.91
C GLU A 157 5.01 13.53 4.45
N ASP A 158 5.38 14.20 5.53
CA ASP A 158 4.57 15.23 6.16
C ASP A 158 4.30 16.39 5.19
N VAL A 159 5.35 16.87 4.50
CA VAL A 159 5.22 17.97 3.53
C VAL A 159 4.48 17.47 2.29
N GLY A 160 4.89 16.35 1.73
CA GLY A 160 4.45 15.95 0.40
C GLY A 160 3.05 15.35 0.32
N ASN A 161 2.44 14.94 1.45
CA ASN A 161 1.07 14.43 1.46
C ASN A 161 0.04 15.40 0.88
N ASP A 162 0.30 16.69 1.00
CA ASP A 162 -0.58 17.76 0.50
C ASP A 162 -0.34 18.08 -0.98
N TYR A 163 0.81 17.69 -1.53
CA TYR A 163 1.24 18.09 -2.88
C TYR A 163 1.11 17.00 -3.93
N GLY A 164 1.48 15.74 -3.60
CA GLY A 164 1.48 14.69 -4.59
C GLY A 164 1.97 13.34 -4.08
N TYR A 165 2.51 12.56 -4.99
CA TYR A 165 3.05 11.24 -4.69
C TYR A 165 4.52 11.32 -4.30
N ILE A 166 4.87 10.55 -3.27
CA ILE A 166 6.23 10.43 -2.78
C ILE A 166 6.59 8.96 -2.69
N GLY A 167 7.82 8.62 -3.04
CA GLY A 167 8.33 7.27 -2.89
C GLY A 167 9.85 7.23 -2.71
N ARG A 168 10.33 6.15 -2.10
CA ARG A 168 11.76 5.86 -2.02
C ARG A 168 12.16 4.95 -3.17
N ASN A 169 13.03 5.46 -4.06
CA ASN A 169 13.51 4.71 -5.22
C ASN A 169 14.65 3.73 -4.91
N GLY A 170 15.06 3.66 -3.65
CA GLY A 170 16.13 2.81 -3.14
C GLY A 170 17.35 3.60 -2.69
N GLY A 171 18.20 2.98 -1.86
CA GLY A 171 19.39 3.65 -1.35
C GLY A 171 19.08 4.97 -0.65
N ASN A 172 19.66 6.05 -1.17
CA ASN A 172 19.49 7.43 -0.74
C ASN A 172 18.56 8.26 -1.66
N GLU A 173 17.87 7.61 -2.62
CA GLU A 173 17.07 8.29 -3.64
C GLU A 173 15.58 8.30 -3.30
N PHE A 174 14.94 9.45 -3.52
CA PHE A 174 13.52 9.68 -3.36
C PHE A 174 12.95 10.37 -4.59
N ILE A 175 11.73 10.03 -4.95
CA ILE A 175 11.01 10.66 -6.06
C ILE A 175 9.72 11.29 -5.57
N VAL A 176 9.40 12.42 -6.16
CA VAL A 176 8.13 13.12 -5.96
C VAL A 176 7.49 13.38 -7.33
N LEU A 177 6.20 13.07 -7.44
CA LEU A 177 5.39 13.30 -8.62
C LEU A 177 4.21 14.19 -8.24
N LEU A 178 4.12 15.34 -8.87
CA LEU A 178 3.10 16.36 -8.64
C LEU A 178 2.19 16.45 -9.87
N GLU A 179 0.93 16.00 -9.74
CA GLU A 179 -0.06 16.17 -10.80
C GLU A 179 -0.57 17.61 -10.82
N ASP A 180 -1.04 18.06 -11.99
CA ASP A 180 -1.54 19.43 -12.20
C ASP A 180 -0.57 20.48 -11.62
N CYS A 181 0.70 20.34 -11.99
CA CYS A 181 1.81 21.08 -11.43
C CYS A 181 2.19 22.26 -12.34
N ASP A 182 2.33 23.41 -11.73
CA ASP A 182 2.96 24.61 -12.28
C ASP A 182 4.23 24.97 -11.49
N ASN A 183 4.92 26.04 -11.91
CA ASN A 183 6.09 26.54 -11.18
C ASN A 183 5.76 26.88 -9.73
N THR A 184 4.60 27.48 -9.47
CA THR A 184 4.21 27.90 -8.13
C THR A 184 4.08 26.72 -7.20
N LYS A 185 3.41 25.66 -7.65
CA LYS A 185 3.19 24.45 -6.85
C LYS A 185 4.51 23.72 -6.51
N ILE A 186 5.40 23.60 -7.48
CA ILE A 186 6.70 22.94 -7.27
C ILE A 186 7.60 23.76 -6.34
N ASP A 187 7.60 25.08 -6.49
CA ASP A 187 8.40 25.97 -5.65
C ASP A 187 7.84 26.07 -4.21
N MET A 188 6.52 26.06 -4.03
CA MET A 188 5.90 25.97 -2.70
C MET A 188 6.25 24.67 -1.99
N PHE A 189 6.16 23.54 -2.67
CA PHE A 189 6.59 22.25 -2.12
C PHE A 189 8.05 22.28 -1.66
N LEU A 190 8.96 22.76 -2.52
CA LEU A 190 10.40 22.85 -2.21
C LEU A 190 10.67 23.80 -1.06
N MET A 191 9.98 24.93 -1.01
CA MET A 191 10.09 25.91 0.09
C MET A 191 9.66 25.31 1.43
N ASP A 192 8.53 24.60 1.46
CA ASP A 192 8.03 23.97 2.69
C ASP A 192 8.96 22.86 3.16
N LEU A 193 9.50 22.06 2.21
CA LEU A 193 10.49 21.04 2.51
C LEU A 193 11.79 21.64 3.04
N THR A 194 12.31 22.69 2.40
CA THR A 194 13.51 23.42 2.86
C THR A 194 13.35 23.92 4.29
N LYS A 195 12.23 24.57 4.63
CA LYS A 195 11.96 25.03 5.99
C LYS A 195 12.01 23.88 7.02
N ARG A 196 11.46 22.72 6.68
CA ARG A 196 11.47 21.56 7.59
C ARG A 196 12.87 20.97 7.75
N ILE A 197 13.64 20.85 6.66
CA ILE A 197 15.03 20.38 6.72
C ILE A 197 15.90 21.35 7.52
N HIS A 198 15.75 22.65 7.29
CA HIS A 198 16.47 23.67 8.04
C HIS A 198 16.16 23.60 9.54
N GLY A 199 14.88 23.52 9.91
CA GLY A 199 14.47 23.34 11.31
C GLY A 199 15.03 22.06 11.95
N TYR A 200 15.09 20.95 11.20
CA TYR A 200 15.74 19.74 11.67
C TYR A 200 17.24 19.96 11.91
N ASN A 201 17.94 20.55 10.96
CA ASN A 201 19.38 20.78 11.05
C ASN A 201 19.76 21.75 12.16
N GLU A 202 18.91 22.73 12.51
CA GLU A 202 19.14 23.64 13.64
C GLU A 202 18.93 22.98 14.99
N LEU A 203 17.98 22.07 15.11
CA LEU A 203 17.58 21.47 16.39
C LEU A 203 18.30 20.15 16.69
N TYR A 204 18.82 19.48 15.68
CA TYR A 204 19.38 18.15 15.82
C TYR A 204 20.91 18.19 16.00
N VAL A 205 21.40 17.62 17.10
CA VAL A 205 22.84 17.59 17.46
C VAL A 205 23.62 16.51 16.67
N GLY A 206 22.95 15.78 15.77
CA GLY A 206 23.55 14.72 14.94
C GLY A 206 24.09 15.21 13.60
N ALA A 207 24.21 14.28 12.64
CA ALA A 207 24.61 14.64 11.28
C ALA A 207 23.49 15.43 10.58
N PRO A 208 23.81 16.56 9.93
CA PRO A 208 22.82 17.36 9.21
C PRO A 208 22.25 16.61 8.02
N MET A 209 21.04 16.92 7.62
CA MET A 209 20.48 16.47 6.35
C MET A 209 21.04 17.32 5.21
N GLU A 210 21.77 16.68 4.30
CA GLU A 210 22.27 17.31 3.08
C GLU A 210 21.53 16.69 1.89
N VAL A 211 20.64 17.44 1.26
CA VAL A 211 19.77 16.95 0.20
C VAL A 211 20.03 17.71 -1.10
N SER A 212 20.42 16.97 -2.12
CA SER A 212 20.41 17.45 -3.51
C SER A 212 19.10 17.08 -4.16
N TYR A 213 18.66 17.94 -5.09
CA TYR A 213 17.49 17.64 -5.90
C TYR A 213 17.63 18.16 -7.34
N SER A 214 16.83 17.59 -8.21
CA SER A 214 16.55 18.13 -9.54
C SER A 214 15.04 18.21 -9.73
N LYS A 215 14.58 19.20 -10.48
CA LYS A 215 13.17 19.34 -10.86
C LYS A 215 12.98 19.35 -12.35
N VAL A 216 11.91 18.74 -12.82
CA VAL A 216 11.44 18.75 -14.21
C VAL A 216 9.95 19.08 -14.19
N LEU A 217 9.57 20.15 -14.89
CA LEU A 217 8.17 20.52 -15.07
C LEU A 217 7.80 20.26 -16.54
N ASN A 218 7.01 19.23 -16.79
CA ASN A 218 6.76 18.77 -18.15
C ASN A 218 5.93 19.74 -18.99
N SER A 219 5.17 20.64 -18.37
CA SER A 219 4.49 21.74 -19.08
C SER A 219 5.48 22.73 -19.76
N LEU A 220 6.75 22.77 -19.31
CA LEU A 220 7.81 23.57 -19.93
C LEU A 220 8.68 22.75 -20.89
N GLU A 221 8.87 21.46 -20.59
CA GLU A 221 9.77 20.59 -21.37
C GLU A 221 9.06 19.91 -22.55
N HIS A 222 7.71 19.81 -22.50
CA HIS A 222 6.86 19.25 -23.57
C HIS A 222 7.23 17.83 -24.00
N MET A 223 7.57 16.97 -23.05
CA MET A 223 7.94 15.58 -23.31
C MET A 223 6.72 14.70 -23.45
N ASP A 224 6.71 13.83 -24.45
CA ASP A 224 5.60 12.91 -24.74
C ASP A 224 5.70 11.58 -23.94
N LYS A 225 6.87 11.30 -23.35
CA LYS A 225 7.10 10.06 -22.60
C LYS A 225 7.59 10.36 -21.20
N ILE A 226 7.04 9.64 -20.22
CA ILE A 226 7.49 9.76 -18.83
C ILE A 226 8.97 9.37 -18.66
N THR A 227 9.47 8.42 -19.47
CA THR A 227 10.88 8.02 -19.46
C THR A 227 11.83 9.16 -19.76
N ASP A 228 11.43 10.09 -20.63
CA ASP A 228 12.25 11.24 -21.01
C ASP A 228 12.28 12.28 -19.89
N VAL A 229 11.13 12.48 -19.19
CA VAL A 229 11.03 13.32 -18.00
C VAL A 229 11.96 12.81 -16.89
N LEU A 230 11.94 11.50 -16.64
CA LEU A 230 12.82 10.86 -15.65
C LEU A 230 14.28 11.00 -16.05
N SER A 231 14.62 10.69 -17.31
CA SER A 231 15.98 10.77 -17.81
C SER A 231 16.56 12.19 -17.70
N LEU A 232 15.73 13.21 -17.95
CA LEU A 232 16.11 14.59 -17.74
C LEU A 232 16.37 14.90 -16.27
N GLY A 233 15.51 14.43 -15.37
CA GLY A 233 15.69 14.60 -13.93
C GLY A 233 16.99 13.96 -13.42
N TYR A 234 17.26 12.71 -13.84
CA TYR A 234 18.52 12.02 -13.51
C TYR A 234 19.75 12.74 -14.08
N ARG A 235 19.68 13.25 -15.30
CA ARG A 235 20.76 14.04 -15.88
C ARG A 235 21.00 15.32 -15.09
N ARG A 236 19.93 16.07 -14.76
CA ARG A 236 20.04 17.33 -14.01
C ARG A 236 20.64 17.17 -12.62
N ILE A 237 20.29 16.11 -11.89
CA ILE A 237 20.84 15.91 -10.55
C ILE A 237 22.35 15.60 -10.56
N HIS A 238 22.86 15.02 -11.64
CA HIS A 238 24.29 14.73 -11.79
C HIS A 238 25.10 15.91 -12.36
N GLU A 239 24.51 16.68 -13.25
CA GLU A 239 25.20 17.80 -13.93
C GLU A 239 25.10 19.11 -13.13
N ILE A 240 23.91 19.42 -12.62
CA ILE A 240 23.61 20.71 -11.96
C ILE A 240 22.68 20.45 -10.77
N PRO A 241 23.17 19.78 -9.71
CA PRO A 241 22.34 19.52 -8.55
C PRO A 241 21.97 20.83 -7.84
N GLN A 242 20.72 20.96 -7.45
CA GLN A 242 20.26 22.01 -6.56
C GLN A 242 20.28 21.47 -5.12
N ILE A 243 20.60 22.30 -4.14
CA ILE A 243 20.74 21.88 -2.74
C ILE A 243 19.59 22.51 -1.94
N LEU A 244 18.94 21.69 -1.12
CA LEU A 244 18.04 22.17 -0.07
C LEU A 244 18.88 22.52 1.17
N SER A 245 19.03 23.78 1.43
CA SER A 245 19.79 24.31 2.58
C SER A 245 18.91 25.21 3.42
#